data_a07985397fa9d8236564a6891f940928
#
_entry.id   a07985397fa9d8236564a6891f940928
#
_cell.length_a   1.000
_cell.length_b   1.000
_cell.length_c   1.000
_cell.angle_alpha   90.00
_cell.angle_beta   90.00
_cell.angle_gamma   90.00
#
_symmetry.space_group_name_H-M   'P 1'
#
loop_
_entity.id
_entity.type
_entity.pdbx_description
1 polymer ?
#
loop_
_entity_poly.entity_id
_entity_poly.type
_entity_poly.pdbx_seq_one_letter_code
_entity_poly.pdbx_strand_id
1 'polypeptide(L)'
;MDKLKKMIKNFIQITDHLVDLIALILILSMMSLSGYMLWDSNQVYEKADAKVYEPYMPTRNHSKSFKELQQINNDVIGWLKVNNTHINYPLVQCENDDKYMNTDVEGNYSLSGSIFLHAENNPHFTDFNNIIYGHHMEKHMMFGDIGEFTNQNFFNKHHYGNLYYDGINHGIEFIAIMQLDAYNERAFNVCISEEAKQEYIKLIDNNSLYKRNVQISPNDHLVILTTCTSDMTNGRNVLVGKLTNKTYPEKIKKNKGIGIDILNNNTYLELILILIALIIAVFVKKRKNN
;
A
#
# COMPACT_ATOMS: atom_id res chain seq x y z
N MET A 1 -46.48 34.20 -43.95
CA MET A 1 -46.03 32.78 -43.77
C MET A 1 -44.52 32.70 -43.65
N ASP A 2 -43.73 33.46 -44.42
CA ASP A 2 -42.23 33.39 -44.41
C ASP A 2 -41.60 33.95 -43.14
N LYS A 3 -42.16 34.99 -42.52
CA LYS A 3 -41.65 35.60 -41.30
C LYS A 3 -41.70 34.60 -40.08
N LEU A 4 -42.78 33.81 -39.99
CA LEU A 4 -42.95 32.80 -38.99
C LEU A 4 -41.97 31.62 -39.17
N LYS A 5 -41.77 31.13 -40.40
CA LYS A 5 -40.81 30.09 -40.72
C LYS A 5 -39.38 30.52 -40.37
N LYS A 6 -39.02 31.79 -40.66
CA LYS A 6 -37.68 32.34 -40.30
C LYS A 6 -37.47 32.42 -38.79
N MET A 7 -38.52 32.81 -38.03
CA MET A 7 -38.45 32.83 -36.57
C MET A 7 -38.27 31.43 -35.98
N ILE A 8 -39.03 30.43 -36.46
CA ILE A 8 -38.91 29.04 -36.03
C ILE A 8 -37.48 28.50 -36.32
N LYS A 9 -36.96 28.77 -37.54
CA LYS A 9 -35.60 28.34 -37.91
C LYS A 9 -34.55 28.95 -36.98
N ASN A 10 -34.62 30.25 -36.68
CA ASN A 10 -33.71 30.92 -35.76
C ASN A 10 -33.81 30.36 -34.33
N PHE A 11 -35.01 30.06 -33.84
CA PHE A 11 -35.25 29.49 -32.54
C PHE A 11 -34.61 28.10 -32.45
N ILE A 12 -34.78 27.22 -33.45
CA ILE A 12 -34.16 25.89 -33.51
C ILE A 12 -32.63 26.02 -33.47
N GLN A 13 -32.06 26.93 -34.26
CA GLN A 13 -30.60 27.13 -34.29
C GLN A 13 -30.04 27.59 -32.91
N ILE A 14 -30.75 28.51 -32.24
CA ILE A 14 -30.35 28.97 -30.90
C ILE A 14 -30.40 27.81 -29.90
N THR A 15 -31.47 26.99 -29.94
CA THR A 15 -31.63 25.82 -29.07
C THR A 15 -30.53 24.78 -29.31
N ASP A 16 -30.20 24.49 -30.57
CA ASP A 16 -29.10 23.57 -30.92
C ASP A 16 -27.74 24.06 -30.38
N HIS A 17 -27.46 25.37 -30.54
CA HIS A 17 -26.22 25.93 -29.98
C HIS A 17 -26.20 25.88 -28.44
N LEU A 18 -27.34 26.08 -27.77
CA LEU A 18 -27.43 26.00 -26.33
C LEU A 18 -27.19 24.56 -25.85
N VAL A 19 -27.79 23.58 -26.50
CA VAL A 19 -27.58 22.16 -26.21
C VAL A 19 -26.11 21.76 -26.45
N ASP A 20 -25.53 22.16 -27.58
CA ASP A 20 -24.11 21.90 -27.87
C ASP A 20 -23.19 22.53 -26.78
N LEU A 21 -23.49 23.75 -26.31
CA LEU A 21 -22.73 24.44 -25.26
C LEU A 21 -22.84 23.71 -23.91
N ILE A 22 -24.06 23.31 -23.53
CA ILE A 22 -24.29 22.54 -22.27
C ILE A 22 -23.55 21.22 -22.35
N ALA A 23 -23.63 20.49 -23.44
CA ALA A 23 -22.91 19.24 -23.64
C ALA A 23 -21.39 19.43 -23.51
N LEU A 24 -20.85 20.49 -24.10
CA LEU A 24 -19.42 20.81 -23.97
C LEU A 24 -19.02 21.10 -22.53
N ILE A 25 -19.79 21.90 -21.81
CA ILE A 25 -19.54 22.22 -20.38
C ILE A 25 -19.54 20.94 -19.54
N LEU A 26 -20.51 20.05 -19.76
CA LEU A 26 -20.61 18.78 -19.06
C LEU A 26 -19.38 17.90 -19.33
N ILE A 27 -18.97 17.77 -20.58
CA ILE A 27 -17.77 16.99 -20.94
C ILE A 27 -16.52 17.56 -20.27
N LEU A 28 -16.32 18.89 -20.35
CA LEU A 28 -15.16 19.54 -19.74
C LEU A 28 -15.16 19.41 -18.21
N SER A 29 -16.33 19.49 -17.56
CA SER A 29 -16.42 19.31 -16.11
C SER A 29 -16.10 17.87 -15.70
N MET A 30 -16.59 16.87 -16.43
CA MET A 30 -16.25 15.46 -16.20
C MET A 30 -14.76 15.18 -16.39
N MET A 31 -14.16 15.74 -17.43
CA MET A 31 -12.71 15.60 -17.66
C MET A 31 -11.87 16.25 -16.57
N SER A 32 -12.28 17.45 -16.11
CA SER A 32 -11.60 18.16 -15.02
C SER A 32 -11.69 17.36 -13.71
N LEU A 33 -12.86 16.82 -13.39
CA LEU A 33 -13.07 15.99 -12.20
C LEU A 33 -12.23 14.71 -12.26
N SER A 34 -12.21 14.03 -13.42
CA SER A 34 -11.40 12.82 -13.61
C SER A 34 -9.90 13.12 -13.48
N GLY A 35 -9.43 14.23 -14.06
CA GLY A 35 -8.04 14.66 -13.92
C GLY A 35 -7.66 14.96 -12.46
N TYR A 36 -8.54 15.62 -11.72
CA TYR A 36 -8.35 15.87 -10.30
C TYR A 36 -8.27 14.56 -9.50
N MET A 37 -9.19 13.61 -9.72
CA MET A 37 -9.19 12.32 -9.03
C MET A 37 -7.91 11.51 -9.29
N LEU A 38 -7.41 11.53 -10.52
CA LEU A 38 -6.14 10.88 -10.86
C LEU A 38 -4.95 11.53 -10.16
N TRP A 39 -4.91 12.86 -10.11
CA TRP A 39 -3.86 13.60 -9.42
C TRP A 39 -3.90 13.33 -7.91
N ASP A 40 -5.08 13.38 -7.28
CA ASP A 40 -5.27 13.11 -5.85
C ASP A 40 -4.85 11.68 -5.49
N SER A 41 -5.30 10.69 -6.29
CA SER A 41 -4.88 9.30 -6.11
C SER A 41 -3.35 9.14 -6.21
N ASN A 42 -2.70 9.83 -7.14
CA ASN A 42 -1.25 9.76 -7.29
C ASN A 42 -0.50 10.31 -6.07
N GLN A 43 -1.02 11.37 -5.43
CA GLN A 43 -0.45 11.92 -4.18
C GLN A 43 -0.45 10.88 -3.04
N VAL A 44 -1.51 10.05 -2.95
CA VAL A 44 -1.57 8.97 -1.96
C VAL A 44 -0.47 7.94 -2.22
N TYR A 45 -0.28 7.54 -3.48
CA TYR A 45 0.78 6.59 -3.83
C TYR A 45 2.19 7.16 -3.63
N GLU A 46 2.44 8.43 -3.94
CA GLU A 46 3.74 9.07 -3.69
C GLU A 46 4.12 9.07 -2.21
N LYS A 47 3.15 9.30 -1.31
CA LYS A 47 3.37 9.24 0.15
C LYS A 47 3.55 7.81 0.66
N ALA A 48 2.95 6.83 0.00
CA ALA A 48 3.05 5.42 0.36
C ALA A 48 4.34 4.75 -0.13
N ASP A 49 5.13 5.39 -1.01
CA ASP A 49 6.36 4.78 -1.55
C ASP A 49 7.43 4.66 -0.45
N ALA A 50 7.93 3.45 -0.25
CA ALA A 50 9.02 3.15 0.69
C ALA A 50 10.27 4.01 0.48
N LYS A 51 10.51 4.48 -0.75
CA LYS A 51 11.65 5.34 -1.11
C LYS A 51 11.64 6.68 -0.38
N VAL A 52 10.48 7.17 0.02
CA VAL A 52 10.36 8.41 0.82
C VAL A 52 11.13 8.28 2.13
N TYR A 53 11.10 7.10 2.74
CA TYR A 53 11.74 6.82 4.02
C TYR A 53 13.15 6.24 3.89
N GLU A 54 13.57 5.81 2.69
CA GLU A 54 14.88 5.19 2.46
C GLU A 54 16.07 6.00 3.03
N PRO A 55 16.08 7.36 3.00
CA PRO A 55 17.16 8.15 3.61
C PRO A 55 17.37 7.92 5.11
N TYR A 56 16.34 7.45 5.83
CA TYR A 56 16.36 7.17 7.26
C TYR A 56 16.66 5.71 7.61
N MET A 57 16.79 4.84 6.61
CA MET A 57 16.99 3.41 6.84
C MET A 57 18.23 3.15 7.70
N PRO A 58 18.18 2.26 8.72
CA PRO A 58 19.28 2.03 9.67
C PRO A 58 20.45 1.27 9.04
N THR A 59 21.12 1.89 8.08
CA THR A 59 22.33 1.39 7.43
C THR A 59 23.43 2.45 7.45
N ARG A 60 24.71 2.04 7.26
CA ARG A 60 25.87 2.92 7.42
C ARG A 60 26.03 4.00 6.34
N ASN A 61 25.24 4.02 5.28
CA ASN A 61 25.50 4.81 4.07
C ASN A 61 24.38 5.81 3.70
N HIS A 62 23.46 6.14 4.62
CA HIS A 62 22.39 7.08 4.32
C HIS A 62 22.70 8.49 4.83
N SER A 63 22.13 9.51 4.13
CA SER A 63 22.34 10.95 4.44
C SER A 63 21.65 11.37 5.73
N LYS A 64 20.65 10.63 6.17
CA LYS A 64 19.92 10.84 7.43
C LYS A 64 20.05 9.59 8.30
N SER A 65 19.83 9.74 9.60
CA SER A 65 19.90 8.61 10.53
C SER A 65 18.50 8.17 10.97
N PHE A 66 18.39 6.91 11.36
CA PHE A 66 17.17 6.39 11.98
C PHE A 66 16.77 7.20 13.23
N LYS A 67 17.76 7.72 14.00
CA LYS A 67 17.53 8.58 15.15
C LYS A 67 16.85 9.91 14.78
N GLU A 68 17.15 10.48 13.61
CA GLU A 68 16.47 11.70 13.14
C GLU A 68 14.98 11.41 12.88
N LEU A 69 14.64 10.25 12.33
CA LEU A 69 13.24 9.85 12.17
C LEU A 69 12.55 9.70 13.54
N GLN A 70 13.23 9.09 14.52
CA GLN A 70 12.73 8.99 15.90
C GLN A 70 12.55 10.34 16.59
N GLN A 71 13.33 11.36 16.22
CA GLN A 71 13.13 12.74 16.72
C GLN A 71 11.90 13.41 16.10
N ILE A 72 11.55 13.07 14.87
CA ILE A 72 10.32 13.54 14.22
C ILE A 72 9.10 12.88 14.86
N ASN A 73 9.17 11.55 15.08
CA ASN A 73 8.10 10.78 15.70
C ASN A 73 8.67 9.73 16.66
N ASN A 74 8.40 9.91 17.94
CA ASN A 74 8.86 9.01 19.01
C ASN A 74 8.22 7.61 18.94
N ASP A 75 7.11 7.45 18.22
CA ASP A 75 6.44 6.17 18.02
C ASP A 75 7.19 5.25 17.03
N VAL A 76 8.26 5.73 16.39
CA VAL A 76 9.11 4.93 15.50
C VAL A 76 9.97 4.00 16.34
N ILE A 77 9.64 2.71 16.32
CA ILE A 77 10.32 1.66 17.13
C ILE A 77 11.28 0.81 16.32
N GLY A 78 11.15 0.75 14.99
CA GLY A 78 11.94 -0.17 14.19
C GLY A 78 11.85 0.05 12.69
N TRP A 79 12.37 -0.93 11.97
CA TRP A 79 12.36 -0.96 10.50
C TRP A 79 12.16 -2.38 9.98
N LEU A 80 11.15 -2.58 9.14
CA LEU A 80 10.83 -3.88 8.54
C LEU A 80 11.27 -3.90 7.08
N LYS A 81 11.96 -4.96 6.68
CA LYS A 81 12.28 -5.26 5.29
C LYS A 81 11.96 -6.71 4.95
N VAL A 82 11.21 -6.94 3.86
CA VAL A 82 11.00 -8.26 3.26
C VAL A 82 11.87 -8.36 2.02
N ASN A 83 12.82 -9.29 1.99
CA ASN A 83 13.83 -9.38 0.94
C ASN A 83 13.22 -9.71 -0.43
N ASN A 84 13.68 -9.00 -1.47
CA ASN A 84 13.23 -9.11 -2.86
C ASN A 84 11.74 -8.76 -3.07
N THR A 85 11.19 -7.90 -2.20
CA THR A 85 9.87 -7.28 -2.32
C THR A 85 10.00 -5.75 -2.20
N HIS A 86 8.88 -5.03 -2.32
CA HIS A 86 8.82 -3.58 -2.11
C HIS A 86 8.63 -3.20 -0.63
N ILE A 87 8.44 -4.18 0.27
CA ILE A 87 8.26 -3.94 1.69
C ILE A 87 9.60 -3.55 2.33
N ASN A 88 9.78 -2.26 2.58
CA ASN A 88 10.98 -1.69 3.19
C ASN A 88 10.63 -0.38 3.91
N TYR A 89 10.03 -0.48 5.09
CA TYR A 89 9.38 0.62 5.79
C TYR A 89 9.81 0.78 7.24
N PRO A 90 9.77 2.02 7.76
CA PRO A 90 9.79 2.23 9.21
C PRO A 90 8.62 1.52 9.88
N LEU A 91 8.81 1.08 11.11
CA LEU A 91 7.80 0.46 11.94
C LEU A 91 7.48 1.39 13.12
N VAL A 92 6.19 1.66 13.31
CA VAL A 92 5.71 2.49 14.42
C VAL A 92 4.86 1.67 15.38
N GLN A 93 4.67 2.17 16.60
CA GLN A 93 3.73 1.64 17.58
C GLN A 93 3.20 2.77 18.46
N CYS A 94 1.92 2.71 18.84
CA CYS A 94 1.33 3.60 19.83
C CYS A 94 0.32 2.86 20.70
N GLU A 95 -0.37 3.58 21.58
CA GLU A 95 -1.29 3.02 22.57
C GLU A 95 -2.55 2.35 21.98
N ASN A 96 -2.85 2.57 20.70
CA ASN A 96 -3.99 1.96 20.01
C ASN A 96 -3.67 1.73 18.53
N ASP A 97 -4.34 0.76 17.92
CA ASP A 97 -4.13 0.39 16.52
C ASP A 97 -4.75 1.37 15.51
N ASP A 98 -5.68 2.25 15.94
CA ASP A 98 -6.45 3.13 15.04
C ASP A 98 -5.62 4.27 14.48
N LYS A 99 -4.66 4.80 15.26
CA LYS A 99 -3.85 5.97 14.90
C LYS A 99 -3.16 5.78 13.56
N TYR A 100 -2.43 4.69 13.40
CA TYR A 100 -1.59 4.45 12.23
C TYR A 100 -2.31 3.81 11.04
N MET A 101 -3.60 3.55 11.16
CA MET A 101 -4.42 3.23 9.99
C MET A 101 -4.54 4.40 9.02
N ASN A 102 -4.50 5.65 9.51
CA ASN A 102 -4.66 6.85 8.68
C ASN A 102 -3.62 7.94 9.01
N THR A 103 -2.46 7.56 9.53
CA THR A 103 -1.37 8.48 9.87
C THR A 103 -0.06 7.94 9.32
N ASP A 104 0.71 8.80 8.65
CA ASP A 104 2.05 8.46 8.17
C ASP A 104 3.08 8.40 9.31
N VAL A 105 4.29 7.96 8.98
CA VAL A 105 5.38 7.83 9.96
C VAL A 105 5.79 9.16 10.58
N GLU A 106 5.56 10.29 9.90
CA GLU A 106 5.88 11.63 10.42
C GLU A 106 4.75 12.21 11.29
N GLY A 107 3.62 11.51 11.42
CA GLY A 107 2.47 11.94 12.22
C GLY A 107 1.42 12.74 11.46
N ASN A 108 1.50 12.83 10.12
CA ASN A 108 0.55 13.53 9.30
C ASN A 108 -0.58 12.59 8.84
N TYR A 109 -1.76 13.14 8.54
CA TYR A 109 -2.84 12.38 7.95
C TYR A 109 -2.43 11.79 6.58
N SER A 110 -2.64 10.49 6.42
CA SER A 110 -2.36 9.75 5.18
C SER A 110 -3.31 8.57 5.02
N LEU A 111 -3.96 8.46 3.87
CA LEU A 111 -4.81 7.31 3.54
C LEU A 111 -4.05 5.99 3.42
N SER A 112 -2.74 6.03 3.19
CA SER A 112 -1.88 4.85 3.19
C SER A 112 -1.55 4.35 4.59
N GLY A 113 -1.77 5.16 5.62
CA GLY A 113 -1.35 4.85 6.98
C GLY A 113 0.15 4.60 7.11
N SER A 114 0.51 3.79 8.07
CA SER A 114 1.88 3.31 8.32
C SER A 114 1.91 1.78 8.50
N ILE A 115 3.11 1.21 8.51
CA ILE A 115 3.32 -0.16 9.01
C ILE A 115 3.49 -0.07 10.52
N PHE A 116 2.64 -0.75 11.29
CA PHE A 116 2.64 -0.61 12.75
C PHE A 116 2.53 -1.94 13.49
N LEU A 117 3.18 -2.01 14.65
CA LEU A 117 3.09 -3.12 15.59
C LEU A 117 1.80 -2.96 16.40
N HIS A 118 1.09 -4.07 16.62
CA HIS A 118 -0.11 -4.13 17.45
C HIS A 118 0.14 -3.50 18.84
N ALA A 119 -0.82 -2.70 19.30
CA ALA A 119 -0.67 -1.88 20.51
C ALA A 119 -0.34 -2.69 21.77
N GLU A 120 -0.88 -3.92 21.89
CA GLU A 120 -0.65 -4.80 23.03
C GLU A 120 0.69 -5.57 22.96
N ASN A 121 1.39 -5.54 21.81
CA ASN A 121 2.68 -6.21 21.70
C ASN A 121 3.80 -5.42 22.38
N ASN A 122 4.78 -6.17 22.89
CA ASN A 122 5.99 -5.58 23.44
C ASN A 122 6.87 -5.00 22.30
N PRO A 123 7.28 -3.72 22.36
CA PRO A 123 8.11 -3.08 21.34
C PRO A 123 9.50 -3.70 21.15
N HIS A 124 9.93 -4.54 22.09
CA HIS A 124 11.18 -5.30 22.02
C HIS A 124 11.01 -6.70 21.40
N PHE A 125 9.85 -6.99 20.80
CA PHE A 125 9.54 -8.25 20.11
C PHE A 125 9.77 -9.51 20.96
N THR A 126 9.50 -9.42 22.25
CA THR A 126 9.66 -10.52 23.21
C THR A 126 8.43 -11.42 23.32
N ASP A 127 7.32 -11.05 22.69
CA ASP A 127 6.11 -11.87 22.66
C ASP A 127 6.28 -13.09 21.75
N PHE A 128 5.43 -14.10 21.96
CA PHE A 128 5.40 -15.26 21.08
C PHE A 128 4.98 -14.87 19.65
N ASN A 129 3.91 -14.07 19.52
CA ASN A 129 3.43 -13.55 18.24
C ASN A 129 3.40 -12.02 18.26
N ASN A 130 4.25 -11.41 17.43
CA ASN A 130 4.36 -9.96 17.25
C ASN A 130 3.64 -9.60 15.96
N ILE A 131 2.50 -8.93 16.07
CA ILE A 131 1.56 -8.70 14.98
C ILE A 131 1.83 -7.33 14.37
N ILE A 132 2.17 -7.31 13.09
CA ILE A 132 2.46 -6.09 12.34
C ILE A 132 1.39 -5.91 11.27
N TYR A 133 0.72 -4.78 11.31
CA TYR A 133 -0.33 -4.38 10.38
C TYR A 133 0.19 -3.44 9.30
N GLY A 134 -0.42 -3.51 8.14
CA GLY A 134 -0.22 -2.56 7.05
C GLY A 134 -1.31 -2.67 6.00
N HIS A 135 -1.62 -1.57 5.34
CA HIS A 135 -2.62 -1.57 4.28
C HIS A 135 -2.18 -2.41 3.08
N HIS A 136 -3.13 -3.13 2.48
CA HIS A 136 -2.96 -3.63 1.13
C HIS A 136 -3.16 -2.49 0.15
N MET A 137 -2.13 -2.15 -0.61
CA MET A 137 -2.20 -1.13 -1.65
C MET A 137 -1.74 -1.70 -2.99
N GLU A 138 -2.36 -1.22 -4.06
CA GLU A 138 -1.90 -1.51 -5.41
C GLU A 138 -0.47 -0.98 -5.64
N LYS A 139 0.11 -1.33 -6.78
CA LYS A 139 1.49 -0.96 -7.17
C LYS A 139 2.55 -1.44 -6.16
N HIS A 140 2.26 -2.52 -5.44
CA HIS A 140 3.18 -3.16 -4.47
C HIS A 140 3.57 -2.26 -3.28
N MET A 141 2.76 -1.27 -2.94
CA MET A 141 3.04 -0.37 -1.83
C MET A 141 2.51 -0.91 -0.52
N MET A 142 3.07 -0.40 0.58
CA MET A 142 2.78 -0.84 1.94
C MET A 142 2.92 -2.38 2.05
N PHE A 143 1.86 -3.10 2.41
CA PHE A 143 1.81 -4.56 2.43
C PHE A 143 1.18 -5.19 1.17
N GLY A 144 1.16 -4.47 0.05
CA GLY A 144 0.64 -4.98 -1.22
C GLY A 144 1.29 -6.30 -1.68
N ASP A 145 2.60 -6.47 -1.44
CA ASP A 145 3.33 -7.69 -1.82
C ASP A 145 2.98 -8.91 -0.94
N ILE A 146 2.34 -8.75 0.22
CA ILE A 146 1.96 -9.91 1.06
C ILE A 146 0.96 -10.82 0.33
N GLY A 147 0.08 -10.25 -0.48
CA GLY A 147 -0.85 -11.02 -1.30
C GLY A 147 -0.14 -11.96 -2.29
N GLU A 148 1.02 -11.58 -2.81
CA GLU A 148 1.79 -12.39 -3.75
C GLU A 148 2.30 -13.71 -3.12
N PHE A 149 2.45 -13.77 -1.80
CA PHE A 149 2.83 -15.01 -1.08
C PHE A 149 1.76 -16.11 -1.18
N THR A 150 0.53 -15.81 -1.58
CA THR A 150 -0.50 -16.81 -1.89
C THR A 150 -0.19 -17.58 -3.18
N ASN A 151 0.76 -17.10 -3.99
CA ASN A 151 1.33 -17.85 -5.11
C ASN A 151 2.51 -18.72 -4.62
N GLN A 152 2.43 -20.03 -4.85
CA GLN A 152 3.44 -20.99 -4.38
C GLN A 152 4.86 -20.68 -4.90
N ASN A 153 4.99 -20.26 -6.15
CA ASN A 153 6.30 -19.93 -6.72
C ASN A 153 6.89 -18.67 -6.07
N PHE A 154 6.05 -17.69 -5.76
CA PHE A 154 6.48 -16.48 -5.05
C PHE A 154 6.89 -16.84 -3.62
N PHE A 155 6.04 -17.56 -2.88
CA PHE A 155 6.36 -18.05 -1.54
C PHE A 155 7.69 -18.80 -1.53
N ASN A 156 7.89 -19.75 -2.46
CA ASN A 156 9.12 -20.54 -2.54
C ASN A 156 10.39 -19.74 -2.86
N LYS A 157 10.28 -18.53 -3.42
CA LYS A 157 11.43 -17.67 -3.74
C LYS A 157 11.74 -16.64 -2.66
N HIS A 158 10.77 -16.27 -1.83
CA HIS A 158 10.87 -15.20 -0.84
C HIS A 158 10.88 -15.78 0.57
N HIS A 159 12.08 -16.16 1.05
CA HIS A 159 12.24 -16.87 2.31
C HIS A 159 12.48 -15.95 3.51
N TYR A 160 13.06 -14.77 3.30
CA TYR A 160 13.70 -14.02 4.36
C TYR A 160 13.31 -12.56 4.37
N GLY A 161 13.38 -11.98 5.54
CA GLY A 161 13.31 -10.57 5.80
C GLY A 161 14.26 -10.16 6.91
N ASN A 162 14.24 -8.89 7.25
CA ASN A 162 15.01 -8.33 8.38
C ASN A 162 14.13 -7.36 9.15
N LEU A 163 14.30 -7.33 10.46
CA LEU A 163 13.66 -6.42 11.38
C LEU A 163 14.72 -5.73 12.22
N TYR A 164 14.79 -4.41 12.12
CA TYR A 164 15.66 -3.60 12.96
C TYR A 164 14.86 -3.05 14.13
N TYR A 165 15.30 -3.31 15.35
CA TYR A 165 14.81 -2.72 16.59
C TYR A 165 15.91 -2.79 17.65
N ASP A 166 15.82 -2.02 18.73
CA ASP A 166 16.80 -1.95 19.80
C ASP A 166 18.26 -1.70 19.32
N GLY A 167 18.41 -1.05 18.17
CA GLY A 167 19.72 -0.76 17.60
C GLY A 167 20.37 -1.92 16.83
N ILE A 168 19.70 -3.06 16.66
CA ILE A 168 20.24 -4.30 16.08
C ILE A 168 19.31 -4.82 14.96
N ASN A 169 19.92 -5.37 13.91
CA ASN A 169 19.20 -6.10 12.87
C ASN A 169 19.01 -7.56 13.27
N HIS A 170 17.79 -8.03 13.19
CA HIS A 170 17.37 -9.41 13.34
C HIS A 170 16.89 -9.96 12.00
N GLY A 171 17.05 -11.24 11.74
CA GLY A 171 16.49 -11.88 10.56
C GLY A 171 15.10 -12.40 10.81
N ILE A 172 14.31 -12.46 9.76
CA ILE A 172 13.01 -13.13 9.72
C ILE A 172 13.11 -14.26 8.70
N GLU A 173 12.77 -15.48 9.12
CA GLU A 173 12.55 -16.62 8.23
C GLU A 173 11.05 -16.84 8.05
N PHE A 174 10.53 -16.54 6.87
CA PHE A 174 9.10 -16.74 6.58
C PHE A 174 8.78 -18.22 6.45
N ILE A 175 7.84 -18.69 7.24
CA ILE A 175 7.54 -20.11 7.40
C ILE A 175 6.18 -20.53 6.87
N ALA A 176 5.20 -19.63 6.86
CA ALA A 176 3.85 -19.94 6.42
C ALA A 176 3.13 -18.69 5.87
N ILE A 177 2.15 -18.93 4.99
CA ILE A 177 1.15 -17.94 4.58
C ILE A 177 -0.24 -18.51 4.82
N MET A 178 -1.09 -17.74 5.47
CA MET A 178 -2.49 -18.08 5.75
C MET A 178 -3.43 -17.03 5.15
N GLN A 179 -4.68 -17.42 4.92
CA GLN A 179 -5.79 -16.50 4.69
C GLN A 179 -6.83 -16.74 5.77
N LEU A 180 -7.13 -15.72 6.55
CA LEU A 180 -8.00 -15.80 7.72
C LEU A 180 -9.06 -14.70 7.68
N ASP A 181 -10.15 -14.91 8.39
CA ASP A 181 -11.14 -13.87 8.67
C ASP A 181 -10.58 -12.86 9.69
N ALA A 182 -10.85 -11.57 9.51
CA ALA A 182 -10.38 -10.50 10.38
C ALA A 182 -10.91 -10.61 11.82
N TYR A 183 -12.03 -11.32 12.03
CA TYR A 183 -12.60 -11.60 13.36
C TYR A 183 -12.06 -12.84 14.02
N ASN A 184 -11.00 -13.46 13.47
CA ASN A 184 -10.34 -14.59 14.10
C ASN A 184 -9.48 -14.12 15.27
N GLU A 185 -10.08 -14.02 16.47
CA GLU A 185 -9.40 -13.56 17.69
C GLU A 185 -8.11 -14.34 18.00
N ARG A 186 -8.04 -15.64 17.67
CA ARG A 186 -6.82 -16.43 17.88
C ARG A 186 -5.65 -15.97 17.04
N ALA A 187 -5.93 -15.42 15.87
CA ALA A 187 -4.88 -14.94 14.95
C ALA A 187 -4.33 -13.57 15.33
N PHE A 188 -5.17 -12.73 15.96
CA PHE A 188 -4.90 -11.30 16.11
C PHE A 188 -4.83 -10.83 17.58
N ASN A 189 -4.86 -11.76 18.55
CA ASN A 189 -4.58 -11.47 19.95
C ASN A 189 -3.17 -11.96 20.34
N VAL A 190 -2.54 -11.26 21.27
CA VAL A 190 -1.21 -11.65 21.80
C VAL A 190 -1.32 -12.92 22.64
N CYS A 191 -0.51 -13.93 22.32
CA CYS A 191 -0.51 -15.22 23.03
C CYS A 191 0.34 -15.13 24.29
N ILE A 192 -0.32 -15.03 25.45
CA ILE A 192 0.35 -14.90 26.76
C ILE A 192 0.59 -16.28 27.39
N SER A 193 -0.42 -17.20 27.35
CA SER A 193 -0.29 -18.50 27.99
C SER A 193 0.33 -19.56 27.10
N GLU A 194 0.90 -20.61 27.67
CA GLU A 194 1.46 -21.74 26.92
C GLU A 194 0.40 -22.46 26.07
N GLU A 195 -0.84 -22.52 26.56
CA GLU A 195 -1.97 -23.09 25.86
C GLU A 195 -2.31 -22.25 24.62
N ALA A 196 -2.35 -20.92 24.76
CA ALA A 196 -2.60 -20.00 23.64
C ALA A 196 -1.51 -20.11 22.56
N LYS A 197 -0.23 -20.22 22.95
CA LYS A 197 0.89 -20.45 22.02
C LYS A 197 0.74 -21.76 21.26
N GLN A 198 0.39 -22.85 21.96
CA GLN A 198 0.16 -24.16 21.33
C GLN A 198 -1.05 -24.12 20.37
N GLU A 199 -2.13 -23.43 20.74
CA GLU A 199 -3.28 -23.25 19.86
C GLU A 199 -2.91 -22.40 18.62
N TYR A 200 -2.05 -21.40 18.77
CA TYR A 200 -1.57 -20.60 17.64
C TYR A 200 -0.70 -21.42 16.69
N ILE A 201 0.16 -22.30 17.22
CA ILE A 201 0.93 -23.24 16.38
C ILE A 201 -0.01 -24.15 15.58
N LYS A 202 -1.05 -24.69 16.22
CA LYS A 202 -2.09 -25.50 15.55
C LYS A 202 -2.87 -24.68 14.51
N LEU A 203 -3.13 -23.38 14.78
CA LEU A 203 -3.77 -22.48 13.83
C LEU A 203 -2.93 -22.36 12.55
N ILE A 204 -1.62 -22.16 12.70
CA ILE A 204 -0.69 -22.12 11.56
C ILE A 204 -0.71 -23.45 10.80
N ASP A 205 -0.63 -24.58 11.52
CA ASP A 205 -0.59 -25.90 10.89
C ASP A 205 -1.86 -26.21 10.07
N ASN A 206 -3.02 -25.81 10.59
CA ASN A 206 -4.31 -26.14 10.00
C ASN A 206 -4.78 -25.18 8.90
N ASN A 207 -4.27 -23.94 8.89
CA ASN A 207 -4.79 -22.89 8.01
C ASN A 207 -3.75 -22.37 6.99
N SER A 208 -2.53 -22.93 6.98
CA SER A 208 -1.52 -22.50 6.01
C SER A 208 -1.88 -22.94 4.59
N LEU A 209 -1.92 -21.98 3.66
CA LEU A 209 -1.95 -22.27 2.22
C LEU A 209 -0.64 -22.93 1.80
N TYR A 210 0.47 -22.38 2.27
CA TYR A 210 1.82 -22.95 2.11
C TYR A 210 2.58 -22.82 3.41
N LYS A 211 3.32 -23.88 3.76
CA LYS A 211 4.15 -23.95 4.96
C LYS A 211 5.49 -24.60 4.63
N ARG A 212 6.57 -24.08 5.21
CA ARG A 212 7.90 -24.69 5.17
C ARG A 212 8.08 -25.66 6.32
N ASN A 213 8.97 -26.62 6.13
CA ASN A 213 9.32 -27.60 7.18
C ASN A 213 10.28 -26.94 8.20
N VAL A 214 9.75 -25.96 8.96
CA VAL A 214 10.44 -25.28 10.05
C VAL A 214 9.62 -25.53 11.32
N GLN A 215 10.27 -26.05 12.34
CA GLN A 215 9.61 -26.29 13.64
C GLN A 215 9.42 -24.98 14.38
N ILE A 216 8.22 -24.83 14.96
CA ILE A 216 7.85 -23.72 15.84
C ILE A 216 7.76 -24.28 17.26
N SER A 217 8.42 -23.61 18.20
CA SER A 217 8.38 -23.88 19.63
C SER A 217 7.66 -22.73 20.35
N PRO A 218 6.97 -22.96 21.47
CA PRO A 218 6.40 -21.88 22.30
C PRO A 218 7.42 -20.85 22.81
N ASN A 219 8.71 -21.18 22.77
CA ASN A 219 9.81 -20.27 23.14
C ASN A 219 10.34 -19.44 21.96
N ASP A 220 9.81 -19.64 20.76
CA ASP A 220 10.18 -18.83 19.62
C ASP A 220 9.42 -17.49 19.65
N HIS A 221 9.95 -16.50 18.93
CA HIS A 221 9.29 -15.24 18.66
C HIS A 221 8.88 -15.21 17.19
N LEU A 222 7.59 -15.08 16.93
CA LEU A 222 7.05 -14.99 15.59
C LEU A 222 6.79 -13.53 15.20
N VAL A 223 6.97 -13.21 13.94
CA VAL A 223 6.59 -11.93 13.32
C VAL A 223 5.45 -12.24 12.36
N ILE A 224 4.30 -11.61 12.59
CA ILE A 224 3.05 -11.85 11.88
C ILE A 224 2.75 -10.61 11.02
N LEU A 225 3.00 -10.67 9.72
CA LEU A 225 2.66 -9.57 8.82
C LEU A 225 1.26 -9.79 8.28
N THR A 226 0.36 -8.85 8.53
CA THR A 226 -1.05 -9.00 8.15
C THR A 226 -1.60 -7.80 7.40
N THR A 227 -2.40 -8.06 6.37
CA THR A 227 -3.06 -7.06 5.54
C THR A 227 -4.39 -7.57 5.02
N CYS A 228 -5.26 -6.66 4.58
CA CYS A 228 -6.52 -7.02 3.93
C CYS A 228 -6.28 -7.86 2.67
N THR A 229 -7.25 -8.71 2.31
CA THR A 229 -7.29 -9.37 0.99
C THR A 229 -8.58 -9.00 0.25
N SER A 230 -8.51 -8.92 -1.07
CA SER A 230 -9.67 -8.72 -1.94
C SER A 230 -10.50 -9.98 -2.17
N ASP A 231 -9.92 -11.16 -1.89
CA ASP A 231 -10.50 -12.47 -2.25
C ASP A 231 -11.59 -12.93 -1.28
N MET A 232 -11.66 -12.30 -0.10
CA MET A 232 -12.64 -12.63 0.94
C MET A 232 -13.20 -11.35 1.55
N THR A 233 -14.52 -11.33 1.84
CA THR A 233 -15.09 -10.30 2.70
C THR A 233 -14.45 -10.38 4.09
N ASN A 234 -13.88 -9.28 4.58
CA ASN A 234 -13.10 -9.24 5.83
C ASN A 234 -11.88 -10.18 5.86
N GLY A 235 -11.37 -10.62 4.71
CA GLY A 235 -10.21 -11.50 4.64
C GLY A 235 -8.91 -10.78 5.02
N ARG A 236 -7.98 -11.54 5.59
CA ARG A 236 -6.61 -11.12 5.89
C ARG A 236 -5.61 -12.10 5.30
N ASN A 237 -4.63 -11.59 4.56
CA ASN A 237 -3.42 -12.35 4.26
C ASN A 237 -2.47 -12.23 5.46
N VAL A 238 -2.00 -13.35 5.98
CA VAL A 238 -1.18 -13.44 7.19
C VAL A 238 0.10 -14.20 6.86
N LEU A 239 1.20 -13.46 6.71
CA LEU A 239 2.53 -14.04 6.47
C LEU A 239 3.23 -14.22 7.82
N VAL A 240 3.54 -15.47 8.14
CA VAL A 240 4.18 -15.87 9.41
C VAL A 240 5.68 -16.02 9.20
N GLY A 241 6.46 -15.31 9.98
CA GLY A 241 7.91 -15.41 10.04
C GLY A 241 8.39 -15.78 11.45
N LYS A 242 9.51 -16.49 11.54
CA LYS A 242 10.23 -16.75 12.77
C LYS A 242 11.38 -15.76 12.90
N LEU A 243 11.44 -15.05 14.02
CA LEU A 243 12.53 -14.15 14.35
C LEU A 243 13.80 -14.92 14.65
N THR A 244 14.93 -14.48 14.14
CA THR A 244 16.23 -15.13 14.29
C THR A 244 17.32 -14.11 14.60
N ASN A 245 18.38 -14.56 15.28
CA ASN A 245 19.56 -13.71 15.52
C ASN A 245 20.50 -13.60 14.30
N LYS A 246 20.15 -14.24 13.16
CA LYS A 246 20.90 -14.17 11.92
C LYS A 246 20.24 -13.15 11.01
N THR A 247 21.01 -12.24 10.44
CA THR A 247 20.55 -11.35 9.38
C THR A 247 20.64 -12.04 8.02
N TYR A 248 19.68 -11.72 7.15
CA TYR A 248 19.64 -12.26 5.79
C TYR A 248 19.90 -11.15 4.78
N PRO A 249 21.15 -10.96 4.34
CA PRO A 249 21.47 -9.94 3.34
C PRO A 249 20.74 -10.26 2.02
N GLU A 250 20.15 -9.22 1.45
CA GLU A 250 19.55 -9.32 0.12
C GLU A 250 20.66 -9.61 -0.89
N LYS A 251 20.55 -10.69 -1.64
CA LYS A 251 21.43 -10.92 -2.80
C LYS A 251 20.97 -9.93 -3.87
N ILE A 252 21.71 -8.83 -4.01
CA ILE A 252 21.46 -7.79 -5.01
C ILE A 252 21.58 -8.45 -6.40
N LYS A 253 20.51 -9.00 -6.90
CA LYS A 253 20.33 -9.10 -8.34
C LYS A 253 20.07 -7.67 -8.79
N LYS A 254 20.96 -7.07 -9.55
CA LYS A 254 20.68 -5.90 -10.39
C LYS A 254 19.57 -6.32 -11.37
N ASN A 255 18.35 -6.43 -10.92
CA ASN A 255 17.22 -6.36 -11.81
C ASN A 255 17.22 -4.92 -12.30
N LYS A 256 17.49 -4.73 -13.59
CA LYS A 256 16.99 -3.57 -14.30
C LYS A 256 15.52 -3.50 -13.93
N GLY A 257 15.14 -2.53 -13.09
CA GLY A 257 13.76 -2.26 -12.79
C GLY A 257 13.05 -2.19 -14.14
N ILE A 258 12.03 -2.99 -14.32
CA ILE A 258 10.96 -2.62 -15.21
C ILE A 258 10.36 -1.41 -14.50
N GLY A 259 10.94 -0.24 -14.78
CA GLY A 259 10.24 1.00 -14.52
C GLY A 259 8.96 0.88 -15.32
N ILE A 260 7.87 0.61 -14.65
CA ILE A 260 6.59 1.11 -15.15
C ILE A 260 6.82 2.61 -15.04
N ASP A 261 7.23 3.23 -16.16
CA ASP A 261 7.20 4.67 -16.28
C ASP A 261 5.76 5.06 -15.97
N ILE A 262 5.51 5.46 -14.73
CA ILE A 262 4.33 6.23 -14.37
C ILE A 262 4.45 7.43 -15.29
N LEU A 263 3.56 7.50 -16.30
CA LEU A 263 3.51 8.61 -17.23
C LEU A 263 3.63 9.87 -16.37
N ASN A 264 4.70 10.60 -16.58
CA ASN A 264 5.05 11.76 -15.76
C ASN A 264 3.82 12.68 -15.71
N ASN A 265 3.50 13.30 -14.59
CA ASN A 265 2.34 14.21 -14.44
C ASN A 265 2.19 15.19 -15.62
N ASN A 266 3.31 15.55 -16.24
CA ASN A 266 3.34 16.39 -17.45
C ASN A 266 2.72 15.69 -18.67
N THR A 267 2.90 14.38 -18.86
CA THR A 267 2.34 13.63 -20.00
C THR A 267 0.82 13.50 -19.93
N TYR A 268 0.25 13.35 -18.73
CA TYR A 268 -1.21 13.38 -18.56
C TYR A 268 -1.78 14.77 -18.87
N LEU A 269 -1.12 15.82 -18.41
CA LEU A 269 -1.52 17.21 -18.69
C LEU A 269 -1.47 17.50 -20.19
N GLU A 270 -0.42 17.08 -20.88
CA GLU A 270 -0.28 17.21 -22.33
C GLU A 270 -1.38 16.47 -23.10
N LEU A 271 -1.69 15.21 -22.71
CA LEU A 271 -2.77 14.45 -23.34
C LEU A 271 -4.14 15.10 -23.14
N ILE A 272 -4.41 15.64 -21.95
CA ILE A 272 -5.65 16.39 -21.66
C ILE A 272 -5.71 17.65 -22.50
N LEU A 273 -4.64 18.42 -22.62
CA LEU A 273 -4.58 19.63 -23.45
C LEU A 273 -4.79 19.33 -24.96
N ILE A 274 -4.18 18.25 -25.45
CA ILE A 274 -4.38 17.77 -26.82
C ILE A 274 -5.84 17.39 -27.06
N LEU A 275 -6.46 16.68 -26.14
CA LEU A 275 -7.86 16.26 -26.26
C LEU A 275 -8.81 17.47 -26.23
N ILE A 276 -8.56 18.45 -25.37
CA ILE A 276 -9.30 19.71 -25.31
C ILE A 276 -9.17 20.46 -26.65
N ALA A 277 -7.96 20.56 -27.19
CA ALA A 277 -7.71 21.22 -28.48
C ALA A 277 -8.45 20.52 -29.61
N LEU A 278 -8.48 19.19 -29.64
CA LEU A 278 -9.24 18.41 -30.63
C LEU A 278 -10.75 18.65 -30.53
N ILE A 279 -11.30 18.66 -29.32
CA ILE A 279 -12.73 18.93 -29.09
C ILE A 279 -13.08 20.36 -29.61
N ILE A 280 -12.28 21.36 -29.25
CA ILE A 280 -12.45 22.75 -29.72
C ILE A 280 -12.38 22.79 -31.23
N ALA A 281 -11.41 22.12 -31.87
CA ALA A 281 -11.27 22.11 -33.33
C ALA A 281 -12.49 21.49 -34.03
N VAL A 282 -13.07 20.43 -33.50
CA VAL A 282 -14.31 19.81 -34.02
C VAL A 282 -15.48 20.78 -33.93
N PHE A 283 -15.64 21.48 -32.82
CA PHE A 283 -16.71 22.46 -32.62
C PHE A 283 -16.56 23.67 -33.58
N VAL A 284 -15.34 24.18 -33.73
CA VAL A 284 -15.06 25.28 -34.66
C VAL A 284 -15.31 24.88 -36.13
N LYS A 285 -14.96 23.63 -36.50
CA LYS A 285 -15.22 23.09 -37.84
C LYS A 285 -16.72 22.93 -38.11
N LYS A 286 -17.48 22.39 -37.12
CA LYS A 286 -18.96 22.28 -37.22
C LYS A 286 -19.61 23.67 -37.42
N ARG A 287 -19.09 24.71 -36.74
CA ARG A 287 -19.60 26.09 -36.82
C ARG A 287 -19.30 26.78 -38.17
N LYS A 288 -18.24 26.37 -38.89
CA LYS A 288 -17.92 26.90 -40.24
C LYS A 288 -18.73 26.24 -41.34
N ASN A 289 -19.27 25.05 -41.12
CA ASN A 289 -20.00 24.27 -42.12
C ASN A 289 -21.54 24.43 -42.00
N ASN A 290 -22.03 25.14 -40.96
CA ASN A 290 -23.40 25.59 -40.80
C ASN A 290 -23.54 27.09 -41.04
#